data_8464ee870b93db032a01b3a531fa5240
#
_entry.id   8464ee870b93db032a01b3a531fa5240
#
_cell.length_a   1.000
_cell.length_b   1.000
_cell.length_c   1.000
_cell.angle_alpha   90.00
_cell.angle_beta   90.00
_cell.angle_gamma   90.00
#
_symmetry.space_group_name_H-M   'P 1'
#
loop_
_entity.id
_entity.type
_entity.pdbx_description
1 polymer ?
#
loop_
_entity_poly.entity_id
_entity_poly.type
_entity_poly.pdbx_seq_one_letter_code
_entity_poly.pdbx_strand_id
1 'polypeptide(L)'
;DPALPNNFGLASAIECKFRPGSLLDPTFPAPVGFYSTTMASIEDAIFNAMSKAAGRPAIAHNAAGGMVVIGNVSGGGRPYVQYELLIAGNGAHDGGDGWTGTGHSWAGGAKYTSVEILESEFEVELNQFSLVPDSGGDGKFRGGAAIRREYVVRADSRYAGGGGRNLVPPQGVEGGLAGRSGRITINPDTPEEAVHIGLLSNLALK
;
A
#
# COMPACT_ATOMS: atom_id res chain seq x y z
N ASP A 1 -22.73 4.63 -14.13
CA ASP A 1 -23.93 5.34 -13.69
C ASP A 1 -23.94 5.37 -12.16
N PRO A 2 -23.81 6.55 -11.51
CA PRO A 2 -23.77 6.66 -10.04
C PRO A 2 -25.11 6.27 -9.35
N ALA A 3 -26.19 6.11 -10.12
CA ALA A 3 -27.48 5.65 -9.59
C ALA A 3 -27.57 4.12 -9.46
N LEU A 4 -26.64 3.38 -10.05
CA LEU A 4 -26.60 1.92 -9.91
C LEU A 4 -26.07 1.53 -8.54
N PRO A 5 -26.79 0.67 -7.79
CA PRO A 5 -26.29 0.23 -6.49
C PRO A 5 -25.05 -0.66 -6.68
N ASN A 6 -24.01 -0.40 -5.89
CA ASN A 6 -22.80 -1.20 -5.86
C ASN A 6 -23.06 -2.50 -5.06
N ASN A 7 -23.55 -3.52 -5.72
CA ASN A 7 -23.92 -4.80 -5.12
C ASN A 7 -23.57 -5.99 -6.04
N PHE A 8 -23.89 -7.20 -5.60
CA PHE A 8 -23.66 -8.43 -6.34
C PHE A 8 -24.30 -8.42 -7.73
N GLY A 9 -25.46 -7.80 -7.91
CA GLY A 9 -26.14 -7.71 -9.20
C GLY A 9 -25.30 -6.96 -10.25
N LEU A 10 -24.58 -5.91 -9.84
CA LEU A 10 -23.64 -5.22 -10.73
C LEU A 10 -22.43 -6.12 -11.05
N ALA A 11 -21.88 -6.79 -10.04
CA ALA A 11 -20.74 -7.69 -10.21
C ALA A 11 -21.06 -8.91 -11.09
N SER A 12 -22.29 -9.39 -11.05
CA SER A 12 -22.73 -10.56 -11.85
C SER A 12 -22.70 -10.33 -13.37
N ALA A 13 -22.64 -9.08 -13.82
CA ALA A 13 -22.44 -8.74 -15.23
C ALA A 13 -20.99 -8.94 -15.73
N ILE A 14 -20.06 -9.22 -14.80
CA ILE A 14 -18.63 -9.36 -15.10
C ILE A 14 -18.22 -10.82 -14.88
N GLU A 15 -17.79 -11.49 -15.95
CA GLU A 15 -17.20 -12.82 -15.83
C GLU A 15 -15.67 -12.71 -15.73
N CYS A 16 -15.11 -13.18 -14.60
CA CYS A 16 -13.66 -13.23 -14.40
C CYS A 16 -13.16 -14.66 -14.72
N LYS A 17 -12.19 -14.76 -15.63
CA LYS A 17 -11.54 -16.04 -15.97
C LYS A 17 -10.07 -15.97 -15.59
N PHE A 18 -9.66 -16.86 -14.72
CA PHE A 18 -8.26 -16.96 -14.28
C PHE A 18 -7.67 -18.30 -14.75
N ARG A 19 -6.37 -18.30 -14.97
CA ARG A 19 -5.65 -19.52 -15.30
C ARG A 19 -5.42 -20.33 -14.03
N PRO A 20 -5.89 -21.58 -13.93
CA PRO A 20 -5.63 -22.46 -12.80
C PRO A 20 -4.14 -22.60 -12.49
N GLY A 21 -3.77 -22.63 -11.22
CA GLY A 21 -2.38 -22.69 -10.75
C GLY A 21 -1.59 -21.40 -10.94
N SER A 22 -2.26 -20.30 -11.31
CA SER A 22 -1.60 -18.97 -11.40
C SER A 22 -1.67 -18.22 -10.08
N LEU A 23 -1.00 -17.04 -10.02
CA LEU A 23 -1.07 -16.13 -8.89
C LEU A 23 -2.51 -15.74 -8.51
N LEU A 24 -3.42 -15.65 -9.47
CA LEU A 24 -4.80 -15.24 -9.27
C LEU A 24 -5.78 -16.41 -9.03
N ASP A 25 -5.33 -17.62 -9.25
CA ASP A 25 -6.08 -18.87 -9.00
C ASP A 25 -5.09 -19.96 -8.54
N PRO A 26 -4.53 -19.80 -7.32
CA PRO A 26 -3.48 -20.68 -6.84
C PRO A 26 -4.03 -22.05 -6.42
N THR A 27 -3.25 -23.09 -6.66
CA THR A 27 -3.58 -24.45 -6.18
C THR A 27 -3.13 -24.60 -4.73
N PHE A 28 -4.00 -25.14 -3.88
CA PHE A 28 -3.66 -25.44 -2.48
C PHE A 28 -2.58 -26.54 -2.38
N PRO A 29 -1.60 -26.40 -1.45
CA PRO A 29 -1.34 -25.27 -0.56
C PRO A 29 -0.56 -24.15 -1.27
N ALA A 30 -0.97 -22.90 -1.03
CA ALA A 30 -0.28 -21.72 -1.57
C ALA A 30 -0.24 -20.57 -0.54
N PRO A 31 0.81 -19.76 -0.52
CA PRO A 31 0.86 -18.57 0.32
C PRO A 31 -0.06 -17.49 -0.27
N VAL A 32 -1.20 -17.27 0.35
CA VAL A 32 -2.24 -16.32 -0.11
C VAL A 32 -2.44 -15.16 0.85
N GLY A 33 -1.49 -14.92 1.72
CA GLY A 33 -1.48 -13.77 2.62
C GLY A 33 -1.27 -12.45 1.85
N PHE A 34 -1.75 -11.35 2.44
CA PHE A 34 -1.50 -9.99 1.94
C PHE A 34 -2.04 -9.72 0.52
N TYR A 35 -3.31 -9.99 0.31
CA TYR A 35 -4.01 -9.83 -0.97
C TYR A 35 -3.96 -8.41 -1.56
N SER A 36 -3.79 -7.36 -0.75
CA SER A 36 -3.92 -5.95 -1.13
C SER A 36 -2.96 -5.51 -2.23
N THR A 37 -1.74 -6.00 -2.23
CA THR A 37 -0.74 -5.67 -3.27
C THR A 37 -1.08 -6.29 -4.62
N THR A 38 -1.63 -7.51 -4.60
CA THR A 38 -2.11 -8.19 -5.81
C THR A 38 -3.33 -7.47 -6.38
N MET A 39 -4.28 -7.07 -5.52
CA MET A 39 -5.47 -6.32 -5.94
C MET A 39 -5.09 -4.99 -6.60
N ALA A 40 -4.20 -4.21 -6.00
CA ALA A 40 -3.75 -2.94 -6.58
C ALA A 40 -3.07 -3.13 -7.96
N SER A 41 -2.36 -4.23 -8.16
CA SER A 41 -1.73 -4.54 -9.45
C SER A 41 -2.75 -4.96 -10.52
N ILE A 42 -3.79 -5.69 -10.12
CA ILE A 42 -4.92 -6.05 -10.99
C ILE A 42 -5.68 -4.79 -11.40
N GLU A 43 -5.95 -3.90 -10.46
CA GLU A 43 -6.62 -2.63 -10.70
C GLU A 43 -5.89 -1.80 -11.76
N ASP A 44 -4.58 -1.58 -11.61
CA ASP A 44 -3.78 -0.87 -12.60
C ASP A 44 -3.84 -1.54 -13.98
N ALA A 45 -3.78 -2.86 -14.03
CA ALA A 45 -3.87 -3.62 -15.29
C ALA A 45 -5.25 -3.45 -15.96
N ILE A 46 -6.33 -3.50 -15.19
CA ILE A 46 -7.70 -3.31 -15.69
C ILE A 46 -7.89 -1.88 -16.20
N PHE A 47 -7.50 -0.87 -15.42
CA PHE A 47 -7.63 0.52 -15.85
C PHE A 47 -6.87 0.81 -17.14
N ASN A 48 -5.64 0.31 -17.26
CA ASN A 48 -4.85 0.48 -18.46
C ASN A 48 -5.45 -0.24 -19.66
N ALA A 49 -5.95 -1.46 -19.48
CA ALA A 49 -6.62 -2.20 -20.54
C ALA A 49 -7.91 -1.52 -21.02
N MET A 50 -8.73 -1.05 -20.08
CA MET A 50 -9.98 -0.35 -20.40
C MET A 50 -9.74 1.02 -21.04
N SER A 51 -8.77 1.77 -20.57
CA SER A 51 -8.38 3.06 -21.18
C SER A 51 -7.97 2.85 -22.63
N LYS A 52 -7.12 1.85 -22.88
CA LYS A 52 -6.71 1.49 -24.24
C LYS A 52 -7.88 1.06 -25.11
N ALA A 53 -8.78 0.23 -24.60
CA ALA A 53 -9.97 -0.21 -25.32
C ALA A 53 -10.93 0.94 -25.64
N ALA A 54 -11.03 1.93 -24.77
CA ALA A 54 -11.86 3.12 -24.94
C ALA A 54 -11.20 4.23 -25.74
N GLY A 55 -9.95 4.06 -26.20
CA GLY A 55 -9.18 5.11 -26.88
C GLY A 55 -8.93 6.34 -26.00
N ARG A 56 -8.81 6.14 -24.70
CA ARG A 56 -8.55 7.20 -23.70
C ARG A 56 -7.13 7.10 -23.18
N PRO A 57 -6.55 8.22 -22.68
CA PRO A 57 -5.28 8.20 -21.98
C PRO A 57 -5.30 7.21 -20.83
N ALA A 58 -4.18 6.52 -20.63
CA ALA A 58 -4.02 5.57 -19.54
C ALA A 58 -3.93 6.31 -18.18
N ILE A 59 -4.17 5.58 -17.09
CA ILE A 59 -3.98 6.06 -15.72
C ILE A 59 -2.64 5.52 -15.23
N ALA A 60 -1.80 6.38 -14.67
CA ALA A 60 -0.53 5.96 -14.09
C ALA A 60 -0.76 5.03 -12.88
N HIS A 61 0.24 4.19 -12.60
CA HIS A 61 0.09 3.17 -11.55
C HIS A 61 -0.01 3.79 -10.16
N ASN A 62 -0.84 3.17 -9.34
CA ASN A 62 -0.94 3.48 -7.90
C ASN A 62 0.27 2.95 -7.13
N ALA A 63 0.53 3.52 -5.97
CA ALA A 63 1.61 3.08 -5.08
C ALA A 63 1.35 1.73 -4.37
N ALA A 64 0.22 1.09 -4.59
CA ALA A 64 -0.18 -0.21 -4.04
C ALA A 64 -0.23 -0.31 -2.50
N GLY A 65 0.14 0.71 -1.77
CA GLY A 65 0.07 0.74 -0.31
C GLY A 65 0.81 -0.39 0.41
N GLY A 66 0.57 -0.51 1.70
CA GLY A 66 1.17 -1.53 2.54
C GLY A 66 0.43 -1.67 3.87
N MET A 67 1.00 -2.45 4.77
CA MET A 67 0.54 -2.54 6.16
C MET A 67 1.69 -2.60 7.13
N VAL A 68 1.44 -2.11 8.34
CA VAL A 68 2.26 -2.27 9.54
C VAL A 68 1.45 -3.02 10.57
N VAL A 69 2.04 -4.04 11.15
CA VAL A 69 1.51 -4.78 12.30
C VAL A 69 2.61 -4.82 13.34
N ILE A 70 2.36 -4.25 14.50
CA ILE A 70 3.27 -4.30 15.65
C ILE A 70 2.49 -4.90 16.80
N GLY A 71 3.01 -5.94 17.42
CA GLY A 71 2.33 -6.59 18.52
C GLY A 71 3.26 -7.11 19.57
N ASN A 72 2.76 -7.11 20.81
CA ASN A 72 3.40 -7.74 21.95
C ASN A 72 2.51 -8.87 22.44
N VAL A 73 2.95 -10.11 22.27
CA VAL A 73 2.20 -11.30 22.71
C VAL A 73 2.82 -11.97 23.92
N SER A 74 4.00 -11.54 24.40
CA SER A 74 4.75 -12.29 25.42
C SER A 74 5.62 -11.44 26.36
N GLY A 75 5.52 -10.15 26.34
CA GLY A 75 6.48 -9.25 27.00
C GLY A 75 6.11 -8.74 28.41
N GLY A 76 5.21 -9.39 29.13
CA GLY A 76 4.92 -8.99 30.53
C GLY A 76 3.98 -7.79 30.70
N GLY A 77 3.53 -7.16 29.61
CA GLY A 77 2.52 -6.12 29.59
C GLY A 77 1.15 -6.63 29.07
N ARG A 78 0.23 -5.72 28.87
CA ARG A 78 -1.06 -6.02 28.22
C ARG A 78 -0.79 -6.48 26.77
N PRO A 79 -1.21 -7.68 26.34
CA PRO A 79 -1.05 -8.08 24.95
C PRO A 79 -1.80 -7.15 24.00
N TYR A 80 -1.18 -6.76 22.91
CA TYR A 80 -1.80 -5.94 21.88
C TYR A 80 -1.35 -6.32 20.48
N VAL A 81 -2.15 -5.96 19.51
CA VAL A 81 -1.80 -5.94 18.08
C VAL A 81 -2.25 -4.61 17.52
N GLN A 82 -1.32 -3.75 17.21
CA GLN A 82 -1.55 -2.54 16.46
C GLN A 82 -1.50 -2.91 14.96
N TYR A 83 -2.50 -2.52 14.21
CA TYR A 83 -2.58 -2.73 12.76
C TYR A 83 -2.88 -1.42 12.06
N GLU A 84 -2.15 -1.13 11.02
CA GLU A 84 -2.35 0.08 10.24
C GLU A 84 -2.09 -0.15 8.76
N LEU A 85 -2.99 0.36 7.91
CA LEU A 85 -2.75 0.43 6.48
C LEU A 85 -1.83 1.61 6.18
N LEU A 86 -0.79 1.37 5.40
CA LEU A 86 0.04 2.42 4.81
C LEU A 86 -0.52 2.78 3.45
N ILE A 87 -1.22 3.88 3.38
CA ILE A 87 -1.72 4.43 2.13
C ILE A 87 -0.71 5.41 1.55
N ALA A 88 -0.66 5.51 0.22
CA ALA A 88 0.31 6.33 -0.48
C ALA A 88 -0.37 7.12 -1.61
N GLY A 89 0.38 7.65 -2.55
CA GLY A 89 -0.16 8.45 -3.66
C GLY A 89 -0.80 7.61 -4.75
N ASN A 90 -1.79 8.18 -5.41
CA ASN A 90 -2.39 7.63 -6.61
C ASN A 90 -1.60 8.04 -7.86
N GLY A 91 -1.76 7.28 -8.93
CA GLY A 91 -1.25 7.67 -10.24
C GLY A 91 -1.94 8.91 -10.79
N ALA A 92 -1.23 9.66 -11.61
CA ALA A 92 -1.80 10.75 -12.38
C ALA A 92 -2.76 10.21 -13.45
N HIS A 93 -3.71 11.03 -13.85
CA HIS A 93 -4.71 10.71 -14.86
C HIS A 93 -4.88 11.85 -15.86
N ASP A 94 -5.67 11.62 -16.89
CA ASP A 94 -5.99 12.69 -17.84
C ASP A 94 -6.80 13.79 -17.14
N GLY A 95 -6.23 14.99 -17.15
CA GLY A 95 -6.83 16.18 -16.54
C GLY A 95 -6.37 16.49 -15.11
N GLY A 96 -5.49 15.67 -14.48
CA GLY A 96 -5.05 16.00 -13.11
C GLY A 96 -3.92 15.17 -12.55
N ASP A 97 -3.31 15.72 -11.52
CA ASP A 97 -2.30 15.05 -10.72
C ASP A 97 -2.92 13.92 -9.89
N GLY A 98 -2.11 12.93 -9.55
CA GLY A 98 -2.49 11.88 -8.61
C GLY A 98 -2.68 12.42 -7.19
N TRP A 99 -3.67 11.92 -6.48
CA TRP A 99 -3.95 12.35 -5.12
C TRP A 99 -2.90 11.82 -4.15
N THR A 100 -2.47 12.68 -3.26
CA THR A 100 -1.49 12.34 -2.22
C THR A 100 -2.19 11.74 -0.99
N GLY A 101 -1.67 10.63 -0.48
CA GLY A 101 -2.12 10.05 0.78
C GLY A 101 -3.53 9.47 0.79
N THR A 102 -4.08 9.13 -0.36
CA THR A 102 -5.45 8.60 -0.47
C THR A 102 -5.51 7.09 -0.68
N GLY A 103 -4.38 6.48 -0.95
CA GLY A 103 -4.32 5.06 -1.29
C GLY A 103 -4.82 4.76 -2.71
N HIS A 104 -4.99 3.50 -2.98
CA HIS A 104 -5.62 2.99 -4.19
C HIS A 104 -7.14 3.13 -4.10
N SER A 105 -7.82 3.06 -5.22
CA SER A 105 -9.25 3.33 -5.35
C SER A 105 -10.13 2.43 -4.47
N TRP A 106 -9.74 1.17 -4.22
CA TRP A 106 -10.49 0.28 -3.34
C TRP A 106 -10.34 0.58 -1.84
N ALA A 107 -9.30 1.34 -1.43
CA ALA A 107 -9.07 1.76 -0.05
C ALA A 107 -9.21 3.28 0.13
N GLY A 108 -9.77 3.96 -0.85
CA GLY A 108 -9.95 5.41 -0.82
C GLY A 108 -10.75 5.86 0.39
N GLY A 109 -10.28 6.90 1.06
CA GLY A 109 -10.93 7.43 2.25
C GLY A 109 -10.63 6.68 3.56
N ALA A 110 -9.78 5.66 3.55
CA ALA A 110 -9.29 5.05 4.78
C ALA A 110 -8.56 6.11 5.64
N LYS A 111 -8.87 6.12 6.93
CA LYS A 111 -8.27 7.06 7.88
C LYS A 111 -7.22 6.35 8.72
N TYR A 112 -6.17 7.08 9.06
CA TYR A 112 -5.22 6.63 10.06
C TYR A 112 -5.82 6.74 11.47
N THR A 113 -5.40 5.85 12.36
CA THR A 113 -5.62 6.02 13.80
C THR A 113 -4.98 7.33 14.25
N SER A 114 -5.64 8.11 15.10
CA SER A 114 -5.04 9.32 15.65
C SER A 114 -3.82 8.95 16.50
N VAL A 115 -2.83 9.84 16.52
CA VAL A 115 -1.57 9.62 17.25
C VAL A 115 -1.84 9.38 18.73
N GLU A 116 -2.75 10.16 19.31
CA GLU A 116 -3.12 10.08 20.73
C GLU A 116 -3.69 8.70 21.11
N ILE A 117 -4.56 8.15 20.26
CA ILE A 117 -5.11 6.80 20.48
C ILE A 117 -4.02 5.75 20.28
N LEU A 118 -3.20 5.90 19.24
CA LEU A 118 -2.12 4.96 18.95
C LEU A 118 -1.15 4.86 20.13
N GLU A 119 -0.70 5.99 20.66
CA GLU A 119 0.28 6.05 21.75
C GLU A 119 -0.31 5.72 23.12
N SER A 120 -1.62 5.92 23.32
CA SER A 120 -2.30 5.57 24.58
C SER A 120 -2.67 4.10 24.68
N GLU A 121 -2.92 3.42 23.55
CA GLU A 121 -3.39 2.02 23.54
C GLU A 121 -2.28 1.00 23.28
N PHE A 122 -1.16 1.43 22.67
CA PHE A 122 -0.07 0.56 22.24
C PHE A 122 1.28 1.07 22.73
N GLU A 123 2.23 0.15 22.95
CA GLU A 123 3.60 0.48 23.35
C GLU A 123 4.44 0.99 22.16
N VAL A 124 3.89 1.91 21.40
CA VAL A 124 4.53 2.54 20.25
C VAL A 124 4.33 4.05 20.29
N GLU A 125 5.29 4.78 19.76
CA GLU A 125 5.25 6.22 19.59
C GLU A 125 5.42 6.54 18.11
N LEU A 126 4.69 7.51 17.59
CA LEU A 126 4.81 7.97 16.21
C LEU A 126 5.81 9.13 16.13
N ASN A 127 7.04 8.81 15.79
CA ASN A 127 8.11 9.81 15.68
C ASN A 127 7.96 10.72 14.46
N GLN A 128 7.44 10.17 13.34
CA GLN A 128 7.24 10.96 12.13
C GLN A 128 6.03 10.49 11.33
N PHE A 129 5.26 11.47 10.85
CA PHE A 129 4.25 11.30 9.82
C PHE A 129 4.36 12.45 8.82
N SER A 130 4.87 12.17 7.65
CA SER A 130 5.16 13.20 6.65
C SER A 130 4.98 12.71 5.22
N LEU A 131 4.87 13.64 4.30
CA LEU A 131 4.98 13.36 2.87
C LEU A 131 6.46 13.20 2.50
N VAL A 132 6.72 12.33 1.53
CA VAL A 132 8.05 12.18 0.93
C VAL A 132 8.12 13.09 -0.30
N PRO A 133 8.92 14.16 -0.27
CA PRO A 133 9.07 15.06 -1.41
C PRO A 133 9.55 14.30 -2.66
N ASP A 134 9.07 14.71 -3.82
CA ASP A 134 9.48 14.20 -5.14
C ASP A 134 9.40 12.67 -5.27
N SER A 135 8.45 12.05 -4.58
CA SER A 135 8.22 10.61 -4.63
C SER A 135 7.21 10.19 -5.70
N GLY A 136 6.34 11.09 -6.13
CA GLY A 136 5.49 10.91 -7.30
C GLY A 136 6.30 11.03 -8.59
N GLY A 137 5.97 10.23 -9.60
CA GLY A 137 6.61 10.35 -10.93
C GLY A 137 6.25 11.66 -11.61
N ASP A 138 7.21 12.26 -12.29
CA ASP A 138 7.01 13.49 -13.06
C ASP A 138 6.43 13.20 -14.44
N GLY A 139 5.64 14.14 -14.96
CA GLY A 139 5.01 14.07 -16.26
C GLY A 139 4.22 15.36 -16.56
N LYS A 140 3.34 15.30 -17.55
CA LYS A 140 2.37 16.37 -17.78
C LYS A 140 1.50 16.60 -16.54
N PHE A 141 1.13 15.53 -15.88
CA PHE A 141 0.54 15.50 -14.55
C PHE A 141 1.43 14.65 -13.65
N ARG A 142 1.55 15.02 -12.38
CA ARG A 142 2.44 14.37 -11.41
C ARG A 142 1.69 13.28 -10.65
N GLY A 143 2.37 12.16 -10.35
CA GLY A 143 1.88 11.18 -9.38
C GLY A 143 1.79 11.77 -7.96
N GLY A 144 0.86 11.28 -7.15
CA GLY A 144 0.71 11.66 -5.75
C GLY A 144 1.93 11.29 -4.91
N ALA A 145 2.23 12.09 -3.89
CA ALA A 145 3.37 11.87 -3.02
C ALA A 145 3.17 10.65 -2.11
N ALA A 146 4.27 9.95 -1.83
CA ALA A 146 4.33 8.90 -0.84
C ALA A 146 4.28 9.46 0.59
N ILE A 147 3.96 8.59 1.54
CA ILE A 147 3.92 8.88 2.97
C ILE A 147 5.07 8.14 3.66
N ARG A 148 5.72 8.82 4.60
CA ARG A 148 6.65 8.24 5.58
C ARG A 148 5.97 8.23 6.93
N ARG A 149 5.96 7.05 7.58
CA ARG A 149 5.62 6.89 8.99
C ARG A 149 6.79 6.22 9.70
N GLU A 150 7.15 6.76 10.85
CA GLU A 150 8.24 6.24 11.66
C GLU A 150 7.73 6.01 13.08
N TYR A 151 7.90 4.78 13.54
CA TYR A 151 7.46 4.34 14.85
C TYR A 151 8.67 4.06 15.74
N VAL A 152 8.59 4.49 16.98
CA VAL A 152 9.50 4.06 18.05
C VAL A 152 8.75 3.03 18.88
N VAL A 153 9.34 1.84 19.01
CA VAL A 153 8.79 0.76 19.83
C VAL A 153 9.27 0.94 21.26
N ARG A 154 8.35 0.93 22.22
CA ARG A 154 8.63 1.20 23.65
C ARG A 154 8.77 -0.08 24.48
N ALA A 155 8.46 -1.24 23.91
CA ALA A 155 8.60 -2.55 24.55
C ALA A 155 8.95 -3.60 23.51
N ASP A 156 9.52 -4.71 23.96
CA ASP A 156 9.81 -5.87 23.13
C ASP A 156 8.57 -6.28 22.34
N SER A 157 8.66 -6.24 21.05
CA SER A 157 7.52 -6.45 20.15
C SER A 157 7.90 -7.28 18.93
N ARG A 158 6.90 -7.69 18.18
CA ARG A 158 7.05 -8.34 16.89
C ARG A 158 6.46 -7.48 15.80
N TYR A 159 7.17 -7.41 14.70
CA TYR A 159 6.74 -6.71 13.49
C TYR A 159 6.36 -7.72 12.40
N ALA A 160 5.25 -7.45 11.75
CA ALA A 160 4.92 -8.03 10.46
C ALA A 160 4.40 -6.90 9.56
N GLY A 161 4.70 -6.97 8.30
CA GLY A 161 4.23 -5.96 7.37
C GLY A 161 5.03 -5.93 6.08
N GLY A 162 4.60 -5.05 5.21
CA GLY A 162 5.20 -4.88 3.90
C GLY A 162 4.28 -4.07 3.00
N GLY A 163 4.70 -3.89 1.78
CA GLY A 163 3.93 -3.16 0.78
C GLY A 163 4.25 -3.61 -0.64
N GLY A 164 3.48 -3.14 -1.58
CA GLY A 164 3.75 -3.27 -3.00
C GLY A 164 4.71 -2.21 -3.51
N ARG A 165 5.08 -2.35 -4.77
CA ARG A 165 5.93 -1.38 -5.49
C ARG A 165 7.32 -1.15 -4.88
N ASN A 166 7.84 -2.11 -4.14
CA ASN A 166 9.16 -2.00 -3.53
C ASN A 166 10.29 -2.35 -4.52
N LEU A 167 10.10 -3.38 -5.34
CA LEU A 167 11.05 -3.79 -6.38
C LEU A 167 10.79 -3.09 -7.72
N VAL A 168 9.52 -3.05 -8.11
CA VAL A 168 9.08 -2.38 -9.34
C VAL A 168 8.28 -1.15 -8.90
N PRO A 169 8.79 0.06 -9.09
CA PRO A 169 8.09 1.28 -8.70
C PRO A 169 6.78 1.45 -9.48
N PRO A 170 5.85 2.30 -9.00
CA PRO A 170 4.67 2.65 -9.76
C PRO A 170 5.07 3.32 -11.06
N GLN A 171 4.59 2.79 -12.18
CA GLN A 171 5.00 3.25 -13.51
C GLN A 171 4.17 4.44 -13.97
N GLY A 172 4.82 5.40 -14.61
CA GLY A 172 4.14 6.42 -15.39
C GLY A 172 3.57 5.84 -16.68
N VAL A 173 2.71 6.61 -17.31
CA VAL A 173 2.10 6.30 -18.63
C VAL A 173 2.26 7.47 -19.57
N GLU A 174 2.06 7.24 -20.87
CA GLU A 174 2.13 8.30 -21.89
C GLU A 174 3.44 9.15 -21.84
N GLY A 175 4.56 8.49 -21.52
CA GLY A 175 5.86 9.16 -21.39
C GLY A 175 6.15 9.76 -20.02
N GLY A 176 5.25 9.64 -19.05
CA GLY A 176 5.49 10.03 -17.67
C GLY A 176 6.53 9.13 -17.00
N LEU A 177 7.24 9.67 -16.01
CA LEU A 177 8.26 8.95 -15.25
C LEU A 177 7.65 8.09 -14.16
N ALA A 178 8.38 7.05 -13.75
CA ALA A 178 8.00 6.23 -12.60
C ALA A 178 8.14 7.02 -11.29
N GLY A 179 7.28 6.72 -10.33
CA GLY A 179 7.44 7.18 -8.96
C GLY A 179 8.56 6.44 -8.22
N ARG A 180 8.78 6.77 -6.95
CA ARG A 180 9.77 6.08 -6.11
C ARG A 180 9.26 4.76 -5.59
N SER A 181 10.16 3.79 -5.44
CA SER A 181 9.89 2.53 -4.74
C SER A 181 9.68 2.74 -3.25
N GLY A 182 8.80 1.91 -2.67
CA GLY A 182 8.63 1.81 -1.23
C GLY A 182 9.77 1.03 -0.55
N ARG A 183 9.92 1.21 0.77
CA ARG A 183 10.86 0.45 1.59
C ARG A 183 10.43 0.47 3.06
N ILE A 184 10.95 -0.48 3.81
CA ILE A 184 10.87 -0.53 5.27
C ILE A 184 12.29 -0.39 5.78
N THR A 185 12.52 0.53 6.70
CA THR A 185 13.83 0.70 7.35
C THR A 185 13.66 0.43 8.84
N ILE A 186 14.48 -0.44 9.39
CA ILE A 186 14.57 -0.73 10.82
C ILE A 186 15.82 -0.02 11.33
N ASN A 187 15.72 0.61 12.50
CA ASN A 187 16.77 1.39 13.14
C ASN A 187 17.44 2.39 12.18
N PRO A 188 16.66 3.30 11.55
CA PRO A 188 17.22 4.27 10.61
C PRO A 188 18.29 5.12 11.27
N ASP A 189 19.30 5.51 10.49
CA ASP A 189 20.39 6.40 10.89
C ASP A 189 21.26 5.85 12.05
N THR A 190 21.26 4.53 12.27
CA THR A 190 22.10 3.85 13.27
C THR A 190 23.03 2.82 12.60
N PRO A 191 24.07 2.35 13.33
CA PRO A 191 24.91 1.26 12.81
C PRO A 191 24.16 -0.05 12.52
N GLU A 192 23.00 -0.25 13.14
CA GLU A 192 22.13 -1.43 12.97
C GLU A 192 21.02 -1.21 11.94
N GLU A 193 21.15 -0.18 11.10
CA GLU A 193 20.16 0.08 10.06
C GLU A 193 20.02 -1.12 9.11
N ALA A 194 18.78 -1.55 8.90
CA ALA A 194 18.44 -2.60 7.95
C ALA A 194 17.28 -2.16 7.04
N VAL A 195 17.51 -2.18 5.72
CA VAL A 195 16.51 -1.83 4.72
C VAL A 195 15.91 -3.11 4.12
N HIS A 196 14.59 -3.18 4.15
CA HIS A 196 13.83 -4.29 3.61
C HIS A 196 12.89 -3.83 2.49
N ILE A 197 12.82 -4.65 1.44
CA ILE A 197 12.00 -4.40 0.24
C ILE A 197 10.90 -5.43 0.05
N GLY A 198 10.74 -6.36 0.97
CA GLY A 198 9.76 -7.44 0.91
C GLY A 198 8.79 -7.43 2.08
N LEU A 199 7.93 -8.43 2.10
CA LEU A 199 7.09 -8.73 3.24
C LEU A 199 7.95 -9.28 4.38
N LEU A 200 7.86 -8.66 5.54
CA LEU A 200 8.46 -9.15 6.78
C LEU A 200 7.39 -9.84 7.63
N SER A 201 7.80 -10.90 8.29
CA SER A 201 6.93 -11.62 9.21
C SER A 201 7.72 -12.01 10.47
N ASN A 202 7.14 -11.72 11.63
CA ASN A 202 7.68 -12.10 12.92
C ASN A 202 9.09 -11.56 13.23
N LEU A 203 9.43 -10.37 12.72
CA LEU A 203 10.69 -9.69 13.07
C LEU A 203 10.64 -9.22 14.52
N ALA A 204 11.66 -9.55 15.32
CA ALA A 204 11.78 -9.04 16.68
C ALA A 204 12.21 -7.57 16.66
N LEU A 205 11.49 -6.74 17.38
CA LEU A 205 11.84 -5.35 17.71
C LEU A 205 12.17 -5.27 19.21
N LYS A 206 13.24 -4.55 19.56
CA LYS A 206 13.71 -4.38 20.92
C LYS A 206 13.92 -2.92 21.23
#